data_62b665b7a721df8a535c15c298478a90
#
_entry.id   62b665b7a721df8a535c15c298478a90
#
_cell.length_a   1.000
_cell.length_b   1.000
_cell.length_c   1.000
_cell.angle_alpha   90.00
_cell.angle_beta   90.00
_cell.angle_gamma   90.00
#
_symmetry.space_group_name_H-M   'P 1'
#
loop_
_entity.id
_entity.type
_entity.pdbx_description
1 polymer ?
#
loop_
_entity_poly.entity_id
_entity_poly.type
_entity_poly.pdbx_seq_one_letter_code
_entity_poly.pdbx_strand_id
1 'polypeptide(L)'
;MSEIVVLKLGGTTLVEQRQVLAEVATIARRRPVVIVHGGGKRMTEWLDRLGVPTRFDGGLRVTDAAAIEVAAAVLRGVVNSELVTALHDVGVDAVGLSGVDGGLLVGERVAGIGLVAHVVGIKRDLLDAILVGGQVPVVAPLARDEAGIVCLSLIHI
;
A
#
# COMPACT_ATOMS: atom_id res chain seq x y z
N MET A 1 -11.32 -13.16 18.83
CA MET A 1 -11.11 -12.95 17.38
C MET A 1 -9.96 -13.83 16.95
N SER A 2 -10.08 -14.51 15.79
CA SER A 2 -8.96 -15.26 15.20
C SER A 2 -7.80 -14.29 14.91
N GLU A 3 -6.58 -14.78 14.99
CA GLU A 3 -5.37 -14.01 14.71
C GLU A 3 -5.40 -13.47 13.27
N ILE A 4 -5.17 -12.16 13.13
CA ILE A 4 -5.13 -11.49 11.84
C ILE A 4 -3.81 -11.81 11.15
N VAL A 5 -3.86 -12.20 9.88
CA VAL A 5 -2.68 -12.43 9.04
C VAL A 5 -2.40 -11.18 8.21
N VAL A 6 -1.21 -10.61 8.33
CA VAL A 6 -0.76 -9.52 7.47
C VAL A 6 0.14 -10.07 6.37
N LEU A 7 -0.27 -9.89 5.12
CA LEU A 7 0.49 -10.32 3.94
C LEU A 7 1.09 -9.10 3.25
N LYS A 8 2.41 -9.08 3.15
CA LYS A 8 3.10 -8.09 2.34
C LYS A 8 3.30 -8.63 0.93
N LEU A 9 2.73 -7.94 -0.03
CA LEU A 9 2.91 -8.23 -1.44
C LEU A 9 3.86 -7.19 -2.05
N GLY A 10 5.12 -7.61 -2.28
CA GLY A 10 6.16 -6.76 -2.86
C GLY A 10 6.42 -7.09 -4.31
N GLY A 11 6.93 -6.11 -5.06
CA GLY A 11 7.41 -6.31 -6.42
C GLY A 11 6.36 -6.15 -7.52
N THR A 12 6.81 -6.43 -8.72
CA THR A 12 6.24 -5.98 -9.98
C THR A 12 5.25 -6.93 -10.61
N THR A 13 5.00 -8.09 -10.01
CA THR A 13 4.44 -9.25 -10.71
C THR A 13 3.25 -9.89 -10.04
N LEU A 14 2.65 -9.23 -9.05
CA LEU A 14 1.58 -9.85 -8.26
C LEU A 14 0.32 -10.13 -9.06
N VAL A 15 -0.05 -9.22 -9.95
CA VAL A 15 -1.21 -9.41 -10.84
C VAL A 15 -0.94 -10.55 -11.85
N GLU A 16 0.32 -10.79 -12.19
CA GLU A 16 0.73 -11.86 -13.10
C GLU A 16 0.88 -13.23 -12.40
N GLN A 17 0.99 -13.26 -11.07
CA GLN A 17 1.18 -14.49 -10.30
C GLN A 17 -0.15 -15.05 -9.77
N ARG A 18 -0.96 -15.63 -10.65
CA ARG A 18 -2.22 -16.30 -10.27
C ARG A 18 -2.09 -17.27 -9.11
N GLN A 19 -0.94 -17.93 -8.99
CA GLN A 19 -0.69 -18.90 -7.90
C GLN A 19 -0.64 -18.20 -6.53
N VAL A 20 0.05 -17.06 -6.42
CA VAL A 20 0.12 -16.28 -5.17
C VAL A 20 -1.27 -15.78 -4.76
N LEU A 21 -2.06 -15.29 -5.73
CA LEU A 21 -3.42 -14.84 -5.45
C LEU A 21 -4.34 -15.99 -5.00
N ALA A 22 -4.18 -17.18 -5.56
CA ALA A 22 -4.92 -18.39 -5.15
C ALA A 22 -4.55 -18.81 -3.71
N GLU A 23 -3.28 -18.68 -3.33
CA GLU A 23 -2.83 -18.91 -1.95
C GLU A 23 -3.42 -17.89 -0.98
N VAL A 24 -3.40 -16.60 -1.35
CA VAL A 24 -4.07 -15.54 -0.59
C VAL A 24 -5.54 -15.85 -0.38
N ALA A 25 -6.25 -16.27 -1.43
CA ALA A 25 -7.66 -16.67 -1.35
C ALA A 25 -7.88 -17.86 -0.40
N THR A 26 -6.93 -18.79 -0.36
CA THR A 26 -7.00 -19.95 0.54
C THR A 26 -6.84 -19.54 2.00
N ILE A 27 -5.94 -18.60 2.29
CA ILE A 27 -5.74 -18.06 3.64
C ILE A 27 -6.95 -17.23 4.07
N ALA A 28 -7.44 -16.34 3.20
CA ALA A 28 -8.55 -15.43 3.48
C ALA A 28 -9.87 -16.17 3.82
N ARG A 29 -10.09 -17.35 3.27
CA ARG A 29 -11.24 -18.20 3.63
C ARG A 29 -11.18 -18.74 5.06
N ARG A 30 -10.02 -18.75 5.70
CA ARG A 30 -9.81 -19.39 7.01
C ARG A 30 -9.51 -18.39 8.12
N ARG A 31 -8.97 -17.23 7.78
CA ARG A 31 -8.49 -16.19 8.72
C ARG A 31 -8.75 -14.80 8.19
N PRO A 32 -8.94 -13.80 9.07
CA PRO A 32 -8.91 -12.40 8.66
C PRO A 32 -7.54 -12.05 8.08
N VAL A 33 -7.52 -11.43 6.90
CA VAL A 33 -6.30 -11.07 6.18
C VAL A 33 -6.27 -9.58 5.93
N VAL A 34 -5.13 -8.94 6.15
CA VAL A 34 -4.80 -7.60 5.70
C VAL A 34 -3.67 -7.71 4.68
N ILE A 35 -3.83 -7.09 3.53
CA ILE A 35 -2.79 -7.06 2.50
C ILE A 35 -2.17 -5.67 2.48
N VAL A 36 -0.84 -5.60 2.52
CA VAL A 36 -0.08 -4.39 2.22
C VAL A 36 0.74 -4.62 0.97
N HIS A 37 0.77 -3.66 0.05
CA HIS A 37 1.48 -3.85 -1.20
C HIS A 37 2.54 -2.77 -1.45
N GLY A 38 3.49 -3.08 -2.33
CA GLY A 38 4.43 -2.13 -2.89
C GLY A 38 3.97 -1.61 -4.26
N GLY A 39 4.91 -1.29 -5.13
CA GLY A 39 4.62 -0.77 -6.47
C GLY A 39 5.74 0.10 -7.02
N GLY A 40 6.96 -0.01 -6.46
CA GLY A 40 8.09 0.86 -6.80
C GLY A 40 8.45 0.88 -8.28
N LYS A 41 8.35 -0.25 -8.99
CA LYS A 41 8.62 -0.31 -10.45
C LYS A 41 7.56 0.45 -11.23
N ARG A 42 6.27 0.22 -10.94
CA ARG A 42 5.16 0.95 -11.59
C ARG A 42 5.27 2.46 -11.32
N MET A 43 5.64 2.82 -10.10
CA MET A 43 5.89 4.22 -9.75
C MET A 43 7.04 4.81 -10.58
N THR A 44 8.17 4.09 -10.76
CA THR A 44 9.28 4.54 -11.61
C THR A 44 8.83 4.74 -13.05
N GLU A 45 8.13 3.77 -13.63
CA GLU A 45 7.60 3.85 -14.99
C GLU A 45 6.70 5.08 -15.21
N TRP A 46 5.88 5.42 -14.23
CA TRP A 46 5.00 6.59 -14.32
C TRP A 46 5.75 7.91 -14.13
N LEU A 47 6.71 7.97 -13.19
CA LEU A 47 7.58 9.13 -13.02
C LEU A 47 8.34 9.44 -14.30
N ASP A 48 8.92 8.42 -14.95
CA ASP A 48 9.64 8.54 -16.21
C ASP A 48 8.72 9.06 -17.34
N ARG A 49 7.50 8.50 -17.47
CA ARG A 49 6.50 8.98 -18.44
C ARG A 49 6.09 10.42 -18.27
N LEU A 50 6.06 10.90 -17.01
CA LEU A 50 5.66 12.26 -16.67
C LEU A 50 6.86 13.22 -16.63
N GLY A 51 8.08 12.74 -16.88
CA GLY A 51 9.28 13.54 -16.83
C GLY A 51 9.66 14.03 -15.43
N VAL A 52 9.20 13.32 -14.39
CA VAL A 52 9.54 13.63 -12.99
C VAL A 52 10.83 12.88 -12.62
N PRO A 53 11.93 13.59 -12.27
CA PRO A 53 13.20 12.95 -11.97
C PRO A 53 13.11 11.98 -10.79
N THR A 54 13.74 10.81 -10.92
CA THR A 54 13.85 9.82 -9.86
C THR A 54 15.25 9.83 -9.27
N ARG A 55 15.35 9.94 -7.94
CA ARG A 55 16.60 9.83 -7.20
C ARG A 55 16.42 8.90 -6.02
N PHE A 56 17.48 8.14 -5.68
CA PHE A 56 17.53 7.27 -4.51
C PHE A 56 18.67 7.70 -3.59
N ASP A 57 18.46 7.58 -2.29
CA ASP A 57 19.45 7.77 -1.26
C ASP A 57 19.36 6.59 -0.26
N GLY A 58 20.45 5.87 -0.05
CA GLY A 58 20.47 4.67 0.78
C GLY A 58 19.44 3.59 0.39
N GLY A 59 19.07 3.50 -0.90
CA GLY A 59 18.04 2.58 -1.39
C GLY A 59 16.61 3.08 -1.22
N LEU A 60 16.41 4.21 -0.57
CA LEU A 60 15.11 4.86 -0.42
C LEU A 60 14.90 5.93 -1.50
N ARG A 61 13.68 6.01 -2.03
CA ARG A 61 13.35 7.01 -3.04
C ARG A 61 13.23 8.39 -2.39
N VAL A 62 14.03 9.33 -2.88
CA VAL A 62 13.84 10.75 -2.54
C VAL A 62 12.55 11.21 -3.19
N THR A 63 11.58 11.64 -2.39
CA THR A 63 10.22 11.92 -2.84
C THR A 63 9.88 13.38 -2.56
N ASP A 64 9.94 14.21 -3.59
CA ASP A 64 9.52 15.61 -3.53
C ASP A 64 8.00 15.77 -3.73
N ALA A 65 7.51 17.01 -3.83
CA ALA A 65 6.09 17.32 -3.99
C ALA A 65 5.51 16.73 -5.29
N ALA A 66 6.26 16.76 -6.39
CA ALA A 66 5.79 16.19 -7.66
C ALA A 66 5.78 14.66 -7.59
N ALA A 67 6.81 14.06 -7.00
CA ALA A 67 6.90 12.61 -6.88
C ALA A 67 5.84 12.02 -5.96
N ILE A 68 5.43 12.71 -4.87
CA ILE A 68 4.37 12.19 -3.99
C ILE A 68 3.00 12.23 -4.64
N GLU A 69 2.71 13.21 -5.48
CA GLU A 69 1.46 13.25 -6.26
C GLU A 69 1.37 12.05 -7.20
N VAL A 70 2.45 11.75 -7.92
CA VAL A 70 2.54 10.56 -8.78
C VAL A 70 2.43 9.28 -7.95
N ALA A 71 3.12 9.21 -6.81
CA ALA A 71 3.03 8.07 -5.91
C ALA A 71 1.59 7.81 -5.43
N ALA A 72 0.88 8.85 -5.00
CA ALA A 72 -0.50 8.73 -4.56
C ALA A 72 -1.41 8.24 -5.70
N ALA A 73 -1.30 8.81 -6.89
CA ALA A 73 -2.09 8.42 -8.05
C ALA A 73 -1.79 6.97 -8.49
N VAL A 74 -0.52 6.59 -8.56
CA VAL A 74 -0.10 5.28 -9.07
C VAL A 74 -0.33 4.18 -8.04
N LEU A 75 0.14 4.36 -6.81
CA LEU A 75 0.06 3.30 -5.79
C LEU A 75 -1.38 3.07 -5.33
N ARG A 76 -2.13 4.16 -5.07
CA ARG A 76 -3.54 4.04 -4.63
C ARG A 76 -4.51 3.85 -5.80
N GLY A 77 -4.30 4.56 -6.90
CA GLY A 77 -5.19 4.51 -8.07
C GLY A 77 -4.92 3.30 -8.96
N VAL A 78 -3.71 3.15 -9.47
CA VAL A 78 -3.39 2.11 -10.47
C VAL A 78 -3.11 0.76 -9.80
N VAL A 79 -2.04 0.68 -9.02
CA VAL A 79 -1.56 -0.61 -8.47
C VAL A 79 -2.58 -1.24 -7.52
N ASN A 80 -3.15 -0.45 -6.61
CA ASN A 80 -4.13 -0.94 -5.66
C ASN A 80 -5.39 -1.45 -6.37
N SER A 81 -5.91 -0.72 -7.37
CA SER A 81 -7.09 -1.13 -8.12
C SER A 81 -6.86 -2.38 -8.96
N GLU A 82 -5.69 -2.50 -9.61
CA GLU A 82 -5.30 -3.71 -10.34
C GLU A 82 -5.27 -4.94 -9.39
N LEU A 83 -4.68 -4.78 -8.20
CA LEU A 83 -4.58 -5.86 -7.22
C LEU A 83 -5.95 -6.25 -6.65
N VAL A 84 -6.79 -5.27 -6.32
CA VAL A 84 -8.17 -5.53 -5.85
C VAL A 84 -8.96 -6.29 -6.91
N THR A 85 -8.89 -5.88 -8.18
CA THR A 85 -9.55 -6.58 -9.28
C THR A 85 -9.07 -8.03 -9.39
N ALA A 86 -7.76 -8.25 -9.37
CA ALA A 86 -7.18 -9.59 -9.45
C ALA A 86 -7.55 -10.49 -8.25
N LEU A 87 -7.73 -9.92 -7.06
CA LEU A 87 -8.22 -10.64 -5.89
C LEU A 87 -9.69 -11.04 -6.03
N HIS A 88 -10.54 -10.15 -6.57
CA HIS A 88 -11.93 -10.47 -6.89
C HIS A 88 -12.03 -11.62 -7.91
N ASP A 89 -11.15 -11.67 -8.92
CA ASP A 89 -11.11 -12.74 -9.92
C ASP A 89 -10.84 -14.13 -9.32
N VAL A 90 -10.19 -14.18 -8.15
CA VAL A 90 -9.96 -15.44 -7.41
C VAL A 90 -10.93 -15.64 -6.23
N GLY A 91 -11.99 -14.84 -6.17
CA GLY A 91 -13.08 -14.99 -5.19
C GLY A 91 -12.78 -14.40 -3.81
N VAL A 92 -11.88 -13.42 -3.72
CA VAL A 92 -11.61 -12.65 -2.49
C VAL A 92 -12.37 -11.33 -2.54
N ASP A 93 -13.25 -11.08 -1.58
CA ASP A 93 -13.94 -9.79 -1.43
C ASP A 93 -12.96 -8.75 -0.84
N ALA A 94 -12.24 -8.07 -1.72
CA ALA A 94 -11.16 -7.15 -1.38
C ALA A 94 -11.60 -5.69 -1.43
N VAL A 95 -11.13 -4.88 -0.47
CA VAL A 95 -11.37 -3.43 -0.40
C VAL A 95 -10.05 -2.68 -0.47
N GLY A 96 -9.88 -1.87 -1.52
CA GLY A 96 -8.69 -1.05 -1.70
C GLY A 96 -8.73 0.21 -0.84
N LEU A 97 -7.62 0.50 -0.17
CA LEU A 97 -7.40 1.72 0.61
C LEU A 97 -5.92 2.07 0.67
N SER A 98 -5.61 3.19 1.28
CA SER A 98 -4.23 3.58 1.61
C SER A 98 -4.11 3.84 3.11
N GLY A 99 -2.90 4.02 3.61
CA GLY A 99 -2.70 4.41 5.00
C GLY A 99 -3.25 5.79 5.36
N VAL A 100 -3.63 6.61 4.36
CA VAL A 100 -4.27 7.92 4.58
C VAL A 100 -5.75 7.76 4.92
N ASP A 101 -6.43 6.75 4.35
CA ASP A 101 -7.85 6.53 4.55
C ASP A 101 -8.17 6.24 6.02
N GLY A 102 -9.12 6.97 6.58
CA GLY A 102 -9.47 6.87 8.02
C GLY A 102 -8.35 7.28 8.98
N GLY A 103 -7.25 7.85 8.48
CA GLY A 103 -6.05 8.15 9.28
C GLY A 103 -5.32 6.87 9.73
N LEU A 104 -5.43 5.80 8.95
CA LEU A 104 -4.94 4.45 9.27
C LEU A 104 -3.46 4.43 9.69
N LEU A 105 -2.58 5.08 8.89
CA LEU A 105 -1.15 5.12 9.16
C LEU A 105 -0.68 6.54 9.50
N VAL A 106 -0.10 6.68 10.67
CA VAL A 106 0.57 7.91 11.11
C VAL A 106 2.06 7.75 10.85
N GLY A 107 2.65 8.71 10.15
CA GLY A 107 4.05 8.70 9.75
C GLY A 107 4.88 9.78 10.44
N GLU A 108 6.13 9.44 10.73
CA GLU A 108 7.19 10.39 11.09
C GLU A 108 8.15 10.52 9.90
N ARG A 109 8.41 11.76 9.46
CA ARG A 109 9.24 12.00 8.28
C ARG A 109 10.69 11.57 8.49
N VAL A 110 11.25 10.96 7.44
CA VAL A 110 12.67 10.64 7.36
C VAL A 110 13.43 11.86 6.85
N ALA A 111 14.40 12.31 7.62
CA ALA A 111 15.23 13.46 7.25
C ALA A 111 16.00 13.22 5.94
N GLY A 112 16.08 14.23 5.08
CA GLY A 112 16.91 14.23 3.88
C GLY A 112 16.31 13.57 2.63
N ILE A 113 15.18 12.87 2.74
CA ILE A 113 14.55 12.17 1.58
C ILE A 113 13.14 12.66 1.23
N GLY A 114 12.77 13.85 1.73
CA GLY A 114 11.54 14.55 1.36
C GLY A 114 10.28 13.98 2.01
N LEU A 115 9.25 13.70 1.21
CA LEU A 115 7.94 13.22 1.67
C LEU A 115 7.92 11.69 1.82
N VAL A 116 8.77 11.19 2.65
CA VAL A 116 8.87 9.77 3.04
C VAL A 116 8.80 9.68 4.56
N ALA A 117 8.09 8.71 5.08
CA ALA A 117 7.87 8.56 6.51
C ALA A 117 7.98 7.10 6.97
N HIS A 118 8.52 6.91 8.18
CA HIS A 118 8.34 5.69 8.95
C HIS A 118 6.93 5.67 9.55
N VAL A 119 6.31 4.50 9.60
CA VAL A 119 5.02 4.33 10.30
C VAL A 119 5.30 4.25 11.80
N VAL A 120 4.78 5.20 12.56
CA VAL A 120 4.93 5.27 14.02
C VAL A 120 3.63 5.01 14.76
N GLY A 121 2.49 4.95 14.06
CA GLY A 121 1.19 4.68 14.65
C GLY A 121 0.20 4.10 13.65
N ILE A 122 -0.72 3.28 14.16
CA ILE A 122 -1.79 2.65 13.37
C ILE A 122 -3.12 2.88 14.07
N LYS A 123 -4.08 3.49 13.38
CA LYS A 123 -5.47 3.62 13.81
C LYS A 123 -6.32 2.54 13.14
N ARG A 124 -6.66 1.51 13.90
CA ARG A 124 -7.23 0.26 13.37
C ARG A 124 -8.72 0.30 13.01
N ASP A 125 -9.46 1.31 13.45
CA ASP A 125 -10.92 1.33 13.37
C ASP A 125 -11.46 0.99 11.98
N LEU A 126 -10.84 1.53 10.93
CA LEU A 126 -11.23 1.26 9.54
C LEU A 126 -10.93 -0.19 9.13
N LEU A 127 -9.76 -0.71 9.50
CA LEU A 127 -9.41 -2.11 9.22
C LEU A 127 -10.36 -3.06 9.92
N ASP A 128 -10.62 -2.81 11.19
CA ASP A 128 -11.50 -3.65 12.00
C ASP A 128 -12.93 -3.66 11.43
N ALA A 129 -13.44 -2.53 10.95
CA ALA A 129 -14.76 -2.45 10.30
C ALA A 129 -14.82 -3.28 9.01
N ILE A 130 -13.78 -3.20 8.16
CA ILE A 130 -13.69 -3.98 6.92
C ILE A 130 -13.60 -5.48 7.22
N LEU A 131 -12.74 -5.88 8.18
CA LEU A 131 -12.54 -7.27 8.58
C LEU A 131 -13.80 -7.88 9.21
N VAL A 132 -14.55 -7.11 10.03
CA VAL A 132 -15.85 -7.54 10.58
C VAL A 132 -16.88 -7.77 9.48
N GLY A 133 -16.82 -6.99 8.40
CA GLY A 133 -17.62 -7.19 7.19
C GLY A 133 -17.25 -8.43 6.37
N GLY A 134 -16.20 -9.18 6.79
CA GLY A 134 -15.72 -10.36 6.06
C GLY A 134 -14.87 -10.02 4.83
N GLN A 135 -14.48 -8.77 4.68
CA GLN A 135 -13.72 -8.28 3.52
C GLN A 135 -12.21 -8.21 3.82
N VAL A 136 -11.40 -8.21 2.77
CA VAL A 136 -9.94 -8.14 2.85
C VAL A 136 -9.46 -6.73 2.51
N PRO A 137 -8.95 -5.95 3.48
CA PRO A 137 -8.37 -4.65 3.19
C PRO A 137 -7.03 -4.78 2.47
N VAL A 138 -6.86 -4.02 1.38
CA VAL A 138 -5.65 -3.95 0.55
C VAL A 138 -5.08 -2.54 0.65
N VAL A 139 -3.96 -2.39 1.36
CA VAL A 139 -3.41 -1.09 1.78
C VAL A 139 -2.25 -0.66 0.89
N ALA A 140 -2.41 0.47 0.22
CA ALA A 140 -1.32 1.14 -0.49
C ALA A 140 -0.38 1.88 0.47
N PRO A 141 0.94 1.97 0.16
CA PRO A 141 1.97 2.46 1.07
C PRO A 141 2.03 3.99 1.16
N LEU A 142 0.98 4.60 1.62
CA LEU A 142 0.89 6.03 1.91
C LEU A 142 0.54 6.22 3.38
N ALA A 143 1.07 7.28 3.99
CA ALA A 143 0.77 7.66 5.37
C ALA A 143 0.53 9.17 5.47
N ARG A 144 0.00 9.64 6.59
CA ARG A 144 -0.08 11.04 6.96
C ARG A 144 0.94 11.37 8.03
N ASP A 145 1.70 12.45 7.86
CA ASP A 145 2.52 12.97 8.94
C ASP A 145 1.68 13.78 9.96
N GLU A 146 2.33 14.26 11.02
CA GLU A 146 1.69 15.07 12.07
C GLU A 146 1.08 16.38 11.54
N ALA A 147 1.67 16.96 10.48
CA ALA A 147 1.14 18.14 9.82
C ALA A 147 -0.03 17.84 8.86
N GLY A 148 -0.40 16.57 8.71
CA GLY A 148 -1.47 16.14 7.82
C GLY A 148 -1.04 15.99 6.36
N ILE A 149 0.25 16.00 6.08
CA ILE A 149 0.79 15.88 4.72
C ILE A 149 0.95 14.43 4.34
N VAL A 150 0.58 14.10 3.10
CA VAL A 150 0.73 12.74 2.54
C VAL A 150 2.20 12.45 2.29
N CYS A 151 2.63 11.28 2.74
CA CYS A 151 3.99 10.77 2.58
C CYS A 151 3.97 9.35 2.02
N LEU A 152 5.00 8.99 1.27
CA LEU A 152 5.29 7.60 0.96
C LEU A 152 5.71 6.89 2.25
N SER A 153 5.02 5.81 2.61
CA SER A 153 5.33 5.09 3.84
C SER A 153 6.29 3.94 3.62
N LEU A 154 7.21 3.77 4.56
CA LEU A 154 8.10 2.63 4.63
C LEU A 154 7.40 1.50 5.40
N ILE A 155 6.59 0.71 4.70
CA ILE A 155 5.78 -0.37 5.32
C ILE A 155 6.60 -1.65 5.56
N HIS A 156 7.80 -1.73 5.05
CA HIS A 156 8.60 -2.96 5.06
C HIS A 156 9.57 -3.06 6.23
N ILE A 157 9.25 -2.40 7.30
CA ILE A 157 10.09 -2.44 8.50
C ILE A 157 9.30 -3.03 9.65
#